data_db19b6e41d21c49cc2546424ac0a5102
#
_entry.id   db19b6e41d21c49cc2546424ac0a5102
#
_cell.length_a   1.000
_cell.length_b   1.000
_cell.length_c   1.000
_cell.angle_alpha   90.00
_cell.angle_beta   90.00
_cell.angle_gamma   90.00
#
_symmetry.space_group_name_H-M   'P 1'
#
loop_
_entity.id
_entity.type
_entity.pdbx_description
1 polymer ?
#
loop_
_entity_poly.entity_id
_entity_poly.type
_entity_poly.pdbx_seq_one_letter_code
_entity_poly.pdbx_strand_id
1 'polypeptide(L)'
;MRSWKLLWSSLIVLTLALAPKHQLATGAEENADLLPRLGETTSEYEARTRGLTRPAPPSSPVSVTLVADSQGHFLAEPIVNGVRLRMLVDTGASLVAISREDARRIGINPVSADFRATVSTANGSVLVAPILLKEIKVGELSVRDVPAAVFPDNRLQVGLLGMPFLSKLSHVEVAGGRLILKQ
;
A
#
# COMPACT_ATOMS: atom_id res chain seq x y z
N MET A 1 47.02 -22.33 14.64
CA MET A 1 47.02 -22.12 16.10
C MET A 1 47.00 -20.62 16.37
N ARG A 2 45.91 -20.08 16.75
CA ARG A 2 45.69 -19.03 17.76
C ARG A 2 44.23 -18.55 17.65
N SER A 3 43.50 -18.94 18.64
CA SER A 3 42.14 -18.56 18.98
C SER A 3 42.01 -17.05 19.14
N TRP A 4 40.98 -16.47 18.48
CA TRP A 4 40.47 -15.18 18.84
C TRP A 4 39.00 -15.34 19.19
N LYS A 5 38.77 -15.94 20.33
CA LYS A 5 37.56 -15.75 21.12
C LYS A 5 37.90 -14.66 22.14
N LEU A 6 36.89 -13.81 22.35
CA LEU A 6 36.67 -12.96 23.52
C LEU A 6 36.56 -11.48 23.16
N LEU A 7 35.42 -10.98 23.63
CA LEU A 7 35.08 -9.62 24.02
C LEU A 7 34.18 -8.84 23.04
N TRP A 8 32.91 -9.25 23.00
CA TRP A 8 31.84 -8.26 22.91
C TRP A 8 30.77 -8.64 23.93
N SER A 9 31.08 -8.35 25.20
CA SER A 9 30.06 -8.29 26.23
C SER A 9 29.73 -6.83 26.52
N SER A 10 28.44 -6.56 26.58
CA SER A 10 27.79 -5.48 27.31
C SER A 10 27.97 -4.06 26.79
N LEU A 11 26.99 -3.60 26.04
CA LEU A 11 26.34 -2.33 26.36
C LEU A 11 24.88 -2.34 25.81
N ILE A 12 23.99 -3.01 26.56
CA ILE A 12 22.55 -2.72 26.41
C ILE A 12 22.36 -1.39 27.14
N VAL A 13 22.40 -0.30 26.37
CA VAL A 13 21.87 0.98 26.84
C VAL A 13 20.36 0.89 26.70
N LEU A 14 19.71 0.58 27.83
CA LEU A 14 18.29 0.71 28.04
C LEU A 14 17.94 2.21 28.01
N THR A 15 17.75 2.79 26.83
CA THR A 15 17.10 4.08 26.69
C THR A 15 15.62 3.85 26.90
N LEU A 16 15.18 4.03 28.14
CA LEU A 16 13.77 4.19 28.49
C LEU A 16 13.29 5.47 27.82
N ALA A 17 12.78 5.37 26.58
CA ALA A 17 12.09 6.45 25.93
C ALA A 17 10.80 6.71 26.72
N LEU A 18 10.79 7.81 27.46
CA LEU A 18 9.59 8.37 28.07
C LEU A 18 8.65 8.75 26.92
N ALA A 19 7.75 7.84 26.53
CA ALA A 19 6.64 8.18 25.67
C ALA A 19 5.78 9.25 26.38
N PRO A 20 5.39 10.32 25.67
CA PRO A 20 4.54 11.33 26.28
C PRO A 20 3.18 10.69 26.63
N LYS A 21 2.81 10.76 27.91
CA LYS A 21 1.57 10.21 28.49
C LYS A 21 0.27 10.90 27.98
N HIS A 22 0.34 11.65 26.90
CA HIS A 22 -0.80 12.49 26.45
C HIS A 22 -1.59 11.95 25.26
N GLN A 23 -1.35 10.72 24.77
CA GLN A 23 -2.04 10.22 23.56
C GLN A 23 -2.91 8.99 23.76
N LEU A 24 -3.12 8.54 25.01
CA LEU A 24 -4.00 7.38 25.29
C LEU A 24 -5.33 7.75 25.97
N ALA A 25 -5.60 9.05 26.18
CA ALA A 25 -6.78 9.49 26.95
C ALA A 25 -7.96 9.98 26.10
N THR A 26 -7.82 10.19 24.79
CA THR A 26 -8.90 10.81 23.99
C THR A 26 -9.97 9.86 23.48
N GLY A 27 -9.73 8.56 23.48
CA GLY A 27 -10.74 7.58 23.02
C GLY A 27 -11.62 6.98 24.10
N ALA A 28 -11.20 7.06 25.36
CA ALA A 28 -11.96 6.48 26.47
C ALA A 28 -13.00 7.44 27.08
N GLU A 29 -12.73 8.75 27.06
CA GLU A 29 -13.67 9.74 27.58
C GLU A 29 -14.83 10.03 26.63
N GLU A 30 -14.60 9.96 25.31
CA GLU A 30 -15.63 10.21 24.28
C GLU A 30 -16.74 9.15 24.24
N ASN A 31 -16.51 7.96 24.80
CA ASN A 31 -17.48 6.87 24.86
C ASN A 31 -18.11 6.67 26.24
N ALA A 32 -17.69 7.40 27.25
CA ALA A 32 -18.21 7.25 28.62
C ALA A 32 -19.72 7.55 28.71
N ASP A 33 -20.20 8.49 27.89
CA ASP A 33 -21.62 8.86 27.85
C ASP A 33 -22.52 7.86 27.08
N LEU A 34 -21.91 6.89 26.38
CA LEU A 34 -22.62 5.82 25.68
C LEU A 34 -22.80 4.55 26.51
N LEU A 35 -22.26 4.52 27.73
CA LEU A 35 -22.40 3.34 28.63
C LEU A 35 -23.57 3.55 29.60
N PRO A 36 -24.34 2.47 29.92
CA PRO A 36 -25.36 2.54 30.94
C PRO A 36 -24.75 2.91 32.30
N ARG A 37 -25.37 3.85 33.03
CA ARG A 37 -24.94 4.22 34.36
C ARG A 37 -25.58 3.29 35.38
N LEU A 38 -24.88 3.02 36.48
CA LEU A 38 -25.41 2.16 37.57
C LEU A 38 -26.74 2.74 38.10
N GLY A 39 -27.82 1.96 38.01
CA GLY A 39 -29.16 2.36 38.43
C GLY A 39 -29.99 3.11 37.38
N GLU A 40 -29.45 3.36 36.18
CA GLU A 40 -30.17 3.99 35.07
C GLU A 40 -31.17 2.99 34.47
N THR A 41 -32.41 3.39 34.29
CA THR A 41 -33.42 2.60 33.61
C THR A 41 -33.20 2.62 32.10
N THR A 42 -33.68 1.62 31.37
CA THR A 42 -33.59 1.55 29.89
C THR A 42 -34.17 2.80 29.24
N SER A 43 -35.25 3.35 29.77
CA SER A 43 -35.89 4.56 29.23
C SER A 43 -35.03 5.82 29.42
N GLU A 44 -34.37 5.95 30.56
CA GLU A 44 -33.46 7.06 30.84
C GLU A 44 -32.19 6.99 29.98
N TYR A 45 -31.65 5.77 29.84
CA TYR A 45 -30.51 5.54 28.93
C TYR A 45 -30.85 5.89 27.49
N GLU A 46 -32.00 5.43 26.97
CA GLU A 46 -32.43 5.76 25.61
C GLU A 46 -32.69 7.26 25.42
N ALA A 47 -33.29 7.93 26.41
CA ALA A 47 -33.54 9.35 26.36
C ALA A 47 -32.24 10.16 26.35
N ARG A 48 -31.24 9.77 27.13
CA ARG A 48 -29.92 10.42 27.22
C ARG A 48 -29.09 10.20 25.96
N THR A 49 -29.14 8.99 25.39
CA THR A 49 -28.35 8.62 24.21
C THR A 49 -29.04 8.98 22.90
N ARG A 50 -30.30 9.45 22.93
CA ARG A 50 -31.04 9.89 21.76
C ARG A 50 -30.37 11.12 21.15
N GLY A 51 -29.67 10.97 20.04
CA GLY A 51 -28.91 12.01 19.33
C GLY A 51 -27.41 11.94 19.55
N LEU A 52 -26.90 11.05 20.42
CA LEU A 52 -25.49 10.73 20.44
C LEU A 52 -25.21 9.75 19.30
N THR A 53 -24.54 10.20 18.28
CA THR A 53 -24.01 9.32 17.22
C THR A 53 -22.90 8.47 17.85
N ARG A 54 -23.14 7.17 18.00
CA ARG A 54 -22.06 6.23 18.31
C ARG A 54 -20.99 6.39 17.22
N PRO A 55 -19.73 6.67 17.57
CA PRO A 55 -18.67 6.66 16.58
C PRO A 55 -18.73 5.35 15.82
N ALA A 56 -18.74 5.41 14.50
CA ALA A 56 -18.67 4.19 13.69
C ALA A 56 -17.43 3.41 14.16
N PRO A 57 -17.53 2.07 14.35
CA PRO A 57 -16.34 1.29 14.65
C PRO A 57 -15.29 1.61 13.61
N PRO A 58 -14.00 1.73 14.00
CA PRO A 58 -12.94 2.00 13.03
C PRO A 58 -13.10 1.01 11.89
N SER A 59 -13.25 1.52 10.67
CA SER A 59 -13.36 0.68 9.48
C SER A 59 -12.19 -0.29 9.50
N SER A 60 -12.45 -1.59 9.44
CA SER A 60 -11.39 -2.59 9.36
C SER A 60 -10.45 -2.18 8.23
N PRO A 61 -9.13 -2.22 8.44
CA PRO A 61 -8.19 -1.81 7.40
C PRO A 61 -8.49 -2.61 6.14
N VAL A 62 -8.67 -1.88 5.04
CA VAL A 62 -8.87 -2.51 3.73
C VAL A 62 -7.65 -3.35 3.42
N SER A 63 -7.85 -4.62 3.16
CA SER A 63 -6.76 -5.54 2.85
C SER A 63 -7.05 -6.39 1.63
N VAL A 64 -6.01 -6.66 0.84
CA VAL A 64 -6.03 -7.57 -0.31
C VAL A 64 -4.92 -8.58 -0.15
N THR A 65 -5.24 -9.86 -0.39
CA THR A 65 -4.25 -10.94 -0.39
C THR A 65 -4.15 -11.52 -1.80
N LEU A 66 -2.94 -11.55 -2.33
CA LEU A 66 -2.60 -12.22 -3.58
C LEU A 66 -1.84 -13.52 -3.26
N VAL A 67 -2.08 -14.55 -4.07
CA VAL A 67 -1.37 -15.84 -3.96
C VAL A 67 -0.31 -15.89 -5.04
N ALA A 68 0.87 -16.37 -4.68
CA ALA A 68 1.95 -16.57 -5.64
C ALA A 68 1.56 -17.62 -6.68
N ASP A 69 1.97 -17.40 -7.92
CA ASP A 69 1.90 -18.43 -8.97
C ASP A 69 2.96 -19.52 -8.75
N SER A 70 3.03 -20.50 -9.67
CA SER A 70 3.99 -21.60 -9.61
C SER A 70 5.47 -21.17 -9.69
N GLN A 71 5.73 -19.93 -10.09
CA GLN A 71 7.06 -19.34 -10.20
C GLN A 71 7.36 -18.39 -9.02
N GLY A 72 6.43 -18.24 -8.08
CA GLY A 72 6.56 -17.36 -6.94
C GLY A 72 6.17 -15.90 -7.23
N HIS A 73 5.55 -15.61 -8.36
CA HIS A 73 5.15 -14.27 -8.74
C HIS A 73 3.75 -13.92 -8.23
N PHE A 74 3.53 -12.66 -7.91
CA PHE A 74 2.24 -12.12 -7.51
C PHE A 74 1.63 -11.33 -8.66
N LEU A 75 0.65 -11.93 -9.34
CA LEU A 75 -0.11 -11.27 -10.39
C LEU A 75 -1.35 -10.61 -9.80
N ALA A 76 -1.57 -9.36 -10.16
CA ALA A 76 -2.75 -8.58 -9.82
C ALA A 76 -3.49 -8.16 -11.09
N GLU A 77 -4.77 -7.87 -10.94
CA GLU A 77 -5.60 -7.27 -11.99
C GLU A 77 -6.14 -5.91 -11.52
N PRO A 78 -5.26 -4.90 -11.34
CA PRO A 78 -5.68 -3.58 -10.92
C PRO A 78 -6.59 -2.93 -11.95
N ILE A 79 -7.48 -2.04 -11.46
CA ILE A 79 -8.18 -1.07 -12.29
C ILE A 79 -7.33 0.19 -12.35
N VAL A 80 -6.77 0.49 -13.51
CA VAL A 80 -5.91 1.64 -13.76
C VAL A 80 -6.68 2.67 -14.59
N ASN A 81 -6.91 3.87 -14.07
CA ASN A 81 -7.72 4.90 -14.71
C ASN A 81 -9.08 4.36 -15.25
N GLY A 82 -9.71 3.43 -14.52
CA GLY A 82 -11.00 2.82 -14.90
C GLY A 82 -10.91 1.57 -15.76
N VAL A 83 -9.72 1.15 -16.21
CA VAL A 83 -9.52 -0.04 -17.06
C VAL A 83 -8.76 -1.12 -16.32
N ARG A 84 -9.24 -2.36 -16.37
CA ARG A 84 -8.54 -3.51 -15.81
C ARG A 84 -7.31 -3.86 -16.64
N LEU A 85 -6.17 -3.89 -15.99
CA LEU A 85 -4.89 -4.32 -16.55
C LEU A 85 -4.38 -5.55 -15.79
N ARG A 86 -3.53 -6.35 -16.43
CA ARG A 86 -2.80 -7.42 -15.77
C ARG A 86 -1.40 -6.94 -15.45
N MET A 87 -1.01 -7.00 -14.18
CA MET A 87 0.27 -6.47 -13.71
C MET A 87 0.93 -7.42 -12.72
N LEU A 88 2.24 -7.48 -12.76
CA LEU A 88 3.08 -8.15 -11.78
C LEU A 88 3.38 -7.19 -10.63
N VAL A 89 3.12 -7.60 -9.40
CA VAL A 89 3.55 -6.84 -8.22
C VAL A 89 5.04 -7.07 -8.02
N ASP A 90 5.82 -5.99 -8.08
CA ASP A 90 7.28 -6.05 -8.04
C ASP A 90 7.86 -5.03 -7.06
N THR A 91 8.32 -5.50 -5.91
CA THR A 91 8.96 -4.66 -4.89
C THR A 91 10.36 -4.17 -5.30
N GLY A 92 10.97 -4.78 -6.31
CA GLY A 92 12.24 -4.35 -6.90
C GLY A 92 12.10 -3.26 -7.97
N ALA A 93 10.87 -3.03 -8.47
CA ALA A 93 10.61 -1.99 -9.47
C ALA A 93 10.49 -0.61 -8.83
N SER A 94 11.38 0.30 -9.20
CA SER A 94 11.38 1.70 -8.75
C SER A 94 10.29 2.57 -9.41
N LEU A 95 9.53 2.00 -10.35
CA LEU A 95 8.46 2.68 -11.08
C LEU A 95 7.29 1.73 -11.33
N VAL A 96 6.10 2.29 -11.59
CA VAL A 96 5.00 1.57 -12.20
C VAL A 96 5.21 1.60 -13.70
N ALA A 97 5.24 0.41 -14.34
CA ALA A 97 5.49 0.28 -15.77
C ALA A 97 4.27 -0.27 -16.49
N ILE A 98 3.89 0.34 -17.58
CA ILE A 98 2.82 -0.17 -18.46
C ILE A 98 3.30 -0.22 -19.91
N SER A 99 2.77 -1.14 -20.68
CA SER A 99 3.03 -1.24 -22.11
C SER A 99 2.39 -0.08 -22.87
N ARG A 100 2.83 0.19 -24.08
CA ARG A 100 2.17 1.17 -24.96
C ARG A 100 0.74 0.74 -25.29
N GLU A 101 0.49 -0.54 -25.41
CA GLU A 101 -0.85 -1.08 -25.63
C GLU A 101 -1.78 -0.79 -24.45
N ASP A 102 -1.34 -1.09 -23.23
CA ASP A 102 -2.12 -0.79 -22.03
C ASP A 102 -2.30 0.71 -21.82
N ALA A 103 -1.28 1.54 -22.14
CA ALA A 103 -1.42 2.98 -22.13
C ALA A 103 -2.55 3.47 -23.02
N ARG A 104 -2.65 2.94 -24.27
CA ARG A 104 -3.78 3.27 -25.18
C ARG A 104 -5.13 2.85 -24.61
N ARG A 105 -5.22 1.68 -23.98
CA ARG A 105 -6.46 1.19 -23.36
C ARG A 105 -6.96 2.11 -22.25
N ILE A 106 -6.07 2.74 -21.51
CA ILE A 106 -6.41 3.72 -20.46
C ILE A 106 -6.47 5.17 -20.95
N GLY A 107 -6.46 5.38 -22.28
CA GLY A 107 -6.60 6.69 -22.92
C GLY A 107 -5.32 7.53 -22.94
N ILE A 108 -4.15 6.93 -22.75
CA ILE A 108 -2.85 7.61 -22.81
C ILE A 108 -2.13 7.19 -24.10
N ASN A 109 -1.80 8.16 -24.96
CA ASN A 109 -1.17 7.91 -26.26
C ASN A 109 0.14 8.72 -26.38
N PRO A 110 1.27 8.26 -25.79
CA PRO A 110 2.52 8.95 -25.90
C PRO A 110 3.05 8.91 -27.34
N VAL A 111 3.50 10.05 -27.84
CA VAL A 111 4.19 10.16 -29.11
C VAL A 111 5.69 9.90 -28.95
N SER A 112 6.44 9.75 -30.04
CA SER A 112 7.86 9.42 -29.99
C SER A 112 8.69 10.41 -29.16
N ALA A 113 8.35 11.69 -29.18
CA ALA A 113 9.03 12.73 -28.41
C ALA A 113 8.83 12.62 -26.89
N ASP A 114 7.81 11.88 -26.42
CA ASP A 114 7.55 11.70 -25.01
C ASP A 114 8.49 10.67 -24.37
N PHE A 115 9.11 9.78 -25.19
CA PHE A 115 10.07 8.77 -24.72
C PHE A 115 11.45 9.41 -24.50
N ARG A 116 11.59 10.11 -23.37
CA ARG A 116 12.77 10.94 -23.06
C ARG A 116 13.47 10.56 -21.75
N ALA A 117 12.86 9.73 -20.92
CA ALA A 117 13.46 9.28 -19.67
C ALA A 117 14.15 7.94 -19.87
N THR A 118 15.40 7.82 -19.42
CA THR A 118 16.14 6.56 -19.48
C THR A 118 15.88 5.76 -18.21
N VAL A 119 15.51 4.50 -18.37
CA VAL A 119 15.34 3.53 -17.29
C VAL A 119 16.29 2.37 -17.52
N SER A 120 17.03 1.98 -16.48
CA SER A 120 17.86 0.77 -16.48
C SER A 120 16.99 -0.44 -16.12
N THR A 121 17.11 -1.49 -16.93
CA THR A 121 16.42 -2.77 -16.70
C THR A 121 17.45 -3.90 -16.73
N ALA A 122 17.05 -5.10 -16.34
CA ALA A 122 17.92 -6.29 -16.46
C ALA A 122 18.40 -6.56 -17.90
N ASN A 123 17.64 -6.08 -18.91
CA ASN A 123 17.96 -6.23 -20.33
C ASN A 123 18.59 -4.97 -20.96
N GLY A 124 19.19 -4.11 -20.14
CA GLY A 124 19.81 -2.86 -20.55
C GLY A 124 18.92 -1.63 -20.37
N SER A 125 19.40 -0.49 -20.87
CA SER A 125 18.68 0.78 -20.77
C SER A 125 17.61 0.91 -21.84
N VAL A 126 16.48 1.54 -21.48
CA VAL A 126 15.36 1.81 -22.39
C VAL A 126 14.85 3.22 -22.18
N LEU A 127 14.48 3.90 -23.28
CA LEU A 127 13.78 5.18 -23.21
C LEU A 127 12.28 4.93 -22.98
N VAL A 128 11.72 5.59 -21.99
CA VAL A 128 10.31 5.48 -21.59
C VAL A 128 9.64 6.84 -21.58
N ALA A 129 8.32 6.87 -21.71
CA ALA A 129 7.53 8.08 -21.56
C ALA A 129 7.01 8.20 -20.13
N PRO A 130 7.46 9.18 -19.33
CA PRO A 130 6.93 9.43 -18.00
C PRO A 130 5.46 9.87 -18.08
N ILE A 131 4.64 9.32 -17.19
CA ILE A 131 3.21 9.66 -17.09
C ILE A 131 2.79 9.72 -15.63
N LEU A 132 1.61 10.27 -15.37
CA LEU A 132 0.93 10.23 -14.09
C LEU A 132 -0.38 9.48 -14.24
N LEU A 133 -0.55 8.38 -13.50
CA LEU A 133 -1.80 7.65 -13.43
C LEU A 133 -2.70 8.28 -12.38
N LYS A 134 -3.94 8.62 -12.77
CA LYS A 134 -4.90 9.28 -11.85
C LYS A 134 -5.25 8.39 -10.68
N GLU A 135 -5.45 7.10 -10.93
CA GLU A 135 -5.84 6.14 -9.90
C GLU A 135 -5.46 4.72 -10.29
N ILE A 136 -5.00 3.96 -9.30
CA ILE A 136 -4.82 2.51 -9.37
C ILE A 136 -5.61 1.87 -8.22
N LYS A 137 -6.49 0.92 -8.54
CA LYS A 137 -7.25 0.14 -7.56
C LYS A 137 -6.85 -1.32 -7.62
N VAL A 138 -6.56 -1.91 -6.47
CA VAL A 138 -6.36 -3.36 -6.29
C VAL A 138 -7.40 -3.83 -5.28
N GLY A 139 -8.46 -4.51 -5.75
CA GLY A 139 -9.62 -4.75 -4.91
C GLY A 139 -10.23 -3.43 -4.42
N GLU A 140 -10.31 -3.27 -3.10
CA GLU A 140 -10.81 -2.04 -2.47
C GLU A 140 -9.71 -1.01 -2.14
N LEU A 141 -8.42 -1.41 -2.26
CA LEU A 141 -7.30 -0.47 -2.09
C LEU A 141 -7.27 0.51 -3.26
N SER A 142 -7.13 1.80 -2.97
CA SER A 142 -7.09 2.86 -3.99
C SER A 142 -5.95 3.82 -3.73
N VAL A 143 -5.08 4.00 -4.72
CA VAL A 143 -3.96 4.94 -4.69
C VAL A 143 -4.08 5.90 -5.85
N ARG A 144 -4.00 7.20 -5.56
CA ARG A 144 -4.09 8.27 -6.57
C ARG A 144 -2.74 8.88 -6.87
N ASP A 145 -2.68 9.53 -8.03
CA ASP A 145 -1.53 10.30 -8.51
C ASP A 145 -0.24 9.47 -8.44
N VAL A 146 -0.26 8.34 -9.14
CA VAL A 146 0.85 7.38 -9.14
C VAL A 146 1.78 7.65 -10.32
N PRO A 147 3.05 8.05 -10.06
CA PRO A 147 4.06 8.16 -11.11
C PRO A 147 4.27 6.82 -11.80
N ALA A 148 4.30 6.84 -13.12
CA ALA A 148 4.46 5.65 -13.95
C ALA A 148 5.24 5.97 -15.23
N ALA A 149 5.59 4.94 -15.99
CA ALA A 149 6.21 5.09 -17.28
C ALA A 149 5.59 4.14 -18.31
N VAL A 150 5.41 4.64 -19.52
CA VAL A 150 5.05 3.81 -20.67
C VAL A 150 6.33 3.31 -21.34
N PHE A 151 6.41 2.00 -21.47
CA PHE A 151 7.49 1.33 -22.19
C PHE A 151 7.17 1.24 -23.68
N PRO A 152 8.16 1.35 -24.56
CA PRO A 152 7.94 1.17 -25.99
C PRO A 152 7.54 -0.27 -26.31
N ASP A 153 6.99 -0.46 -27.50
CA ASP A 153 6.52 -1.78 -27.95
C ASP A 153 7.60 -2.86 -27.82
N ASN A 154 7.19 -4.08 -27.46
CA ASN A 154 8.03 -5.27 -27.27
C ASN A 154 9.11 -5.17 -26.16
N ARG A 155 9.03 -4.18 -25.26
CA ARG A 155 9.96 -4.03 -24.14
C ARG A 155 9.37 -4.42 -22.78
N LEU A 156 8.04 -4.61 -22.72
CA LEU A 156 7.33 -4.99 -21.52
C LEU A 156 6.20 -5.97 -21.89
N GLN A 157 6.28 -7.20 -21.40
CA GLN A 157 5.28 -8.25 -21.68
C GLN A 157 4.09 -8.17 -20.73
N VAL A 158 4.35 -7.78 -19.48
CA VAL A 158 3.33 -7.59 -18.43
C VAL A 158 3.67 -6.31 -17.67
N GLY A 159 2.64 -5.53 -17.31
CA GLY A 159 2.84 -4.32 -16.51
C GLY A 159 3.45 -4.64 -15.16
N LEU A 160 4.20 -3.68 -14.60
CA LEU A 160 4.79 -3.79 -13.26
C LEU A 160 4.11 -2.82 -12.29
N LEU A 161 3.64 -3.34 -11.18
CA LEU A 161 3.08 -2.56 -10.08
C LEU A 161 4.17 -2.39 -9.01
N GLY A 162 4.98 -1.35 -9.17
CA GLY A 162 6.18 -1.11 -8.37
C GLY A 162 6.00 -0.18 -7.18
N MET A 163 7.13 0.29 -6.63
CA MET A 163 7.20 1.08 -5.41
C MET A 163 6.37 2.38 -5.39
N PRO A 164 6.14 3.11 -6.50
CA PRO A 164 5.28 4.29 -6.48
C PRO A 164 3.83 4.01 -6.06
N PHE A 165 3.36 2.77 -6.23
CA PHE A 165 2.09 2.31 -5.68
C PHE A 165 2.28 1.69 -4.29
N LEU A 166 3.21 0.75 -4.15
CA LEU A 166 3.37 -0.07 -2.95
C LEU A 166 3.73 0.75 -1.71
N SER A 167 4.59 1.77 -1.86
CA SER A 167 4.99 2.65 -0.74
C SER A 167 3.88 3.58 -0.23
N LYS A 168 2.78 3.72 -0.94
CA LYS A 168 1.60 4.48 -0.49
C LYS A 168 0.63 3.63 0.33
N LEU A 169 0.89 2.33 0.46
CA LEU A 169 0.12 1.44 1.32
C LEU A 169 0.67 1.46 2.74
N SER A 170 -0.19 1.22 3.72
CA SER A 170 0.21 1.15 5.13
C SER A 170 1.00 -0.12 5.45
N HIS A 171 0.79 -1.20 4.67
CA HIS A 171 1.44 -2.47 4.90
C HIS A 171 1.57 -3.28 3.60
N VAL A 172 2.77 -3.85 3.40
CA VAL A 172 3.10 -4.78 2.31
C VAL A 172 3.92 -5.91 2.91
N GLU A 173 3.40 -7.13 2.89
CA GLU A 173 4.04 -8.29 3.50
C GLU A 173 3.97 -9.51 2.57
N VAL A 174 5.10 -10.21 2.43
CA VAL A 174 5.16 -11.50 1.75
C VAL A 174 5.42 -12.59 2.78
N ALA A 175 4.44 -13.47 2.96
CA ALA A 175 4.55 -14.58 3.91
C ALA A 175 3.80 -15.81 3.37
N GLY A 176 4.42 -17.00 3.47
CA GLY A 176 3.78 -18.27 3.12
C GLY A 176 3.23 -18.32 1.70
N GLY A 177 3.91 -17.75 0.71
CA GLY A 177 3.45 -17.70 -0.68
C GLY A 177 2.26 -16.76 -0.90
N ARG A 178 2.04 -15.81 0.01
CA ARG A 178 0.99 -14.79 -0.07
C ARG A 178 1.60 -13.40 0.04
N LEU A 179 1.06 -12.47 -0.73
CA LEU A 179 1.34 -11.04 -0.60
C LEU A 179 0.11 -10.37 0.00
N ILE A 180 0.28 -9.74 1.15
CA ILE A 180 -0.75 -9.01 1.89
C ILE A 180 -0.51 -7.52 1.73
N LEU A 181 -1.50 -6.83 1.20
CA LEU A 181 -1.53 -5.38 1.00
C LEU A 181 -2.59 -4.78 1.90
N LYS A 182 -2.29 -3.66 2.62
CA LYS A 182 -3.28 -2.93 3.45
C LYS A 182 -3.16 -1.42 3.23
N GLN A 183 -4.30 -0.76 3.37
CA GLN A 183 -4.40 0.71 3.31
C GLN A 183 -4.95 1.24 4.63
#